data_0fad94667ce691404c57406279d25918
#
_entry.id   0fad94667ce691404c57406279d25918
#
_cell.length_a   1.000
_cell.length_b   1.000
_cell.length_c   1.000
_cell.angle_alpha   90.00
_cell.angle_beta   90.00
_cell.angle_gamma   90.00
#
_symmetry.space_group_name_H-M   'P 1'
#
loop_
_entity.id
_entity.type
_entity.pdbx_description
1 polymer ?
#
loop_
_entity_poly.entity_id
_entity_poly.type
_entity_poly.pdbx_seq_one_letter_code
_entity_poly.pdbx_strand_id
1 'polypeptide(L)'
;MSPSSRLLKFKSTIQITNDYSVRPAGLTWRSNTFFIVSTVAVGLFTDLFFYSLVVPILPYILQDRVGLPYDQVQSHVDGLLAAYAGAALLFSPVAGLVADKTSTRQAPFLLGLAALMLATVLLFLGQTVPVLVIARLLQGISAAFVWTVGMALCLETVGPENLGKTIGSIFSVISVGTLLAPPLGGILYEKTGYTGVFGTGLAVLGVDFIMRLLVIEKKVAKRYDAADPQHVSDPEFTPDQGHDGIEPGQPTGSQGEEDPLLGKTEDEHFKLSKDQSALARKITILPCLADPRLITAFLVAFIQALLLGNFDATVPTTAQELFGFDSLKAGLLFLPFGAMDMIIGPLAGWFVDKYGTKPGAGGKDQVLLYGGLLALCGVGLAFIGAPSLVEAGTVVQKYYEANPDFFGEQGPYAQLYGLNSMVFNLGLVIGPTLAGGLKQRLGYGNMNLVLAMISLTTAVLCFVWLGGKPRFLARQRY
;
A
#
# COMPACT_ATOMS: atom_id res chain seq x y z
N MET A 1 -7.06 -23.20 -38.01
CA MET A 1 -6.10 -23.09 -36.91
C MET A 1 -5.95 -24.45 -36.24
N SER A 2 -4.75 -24.98 -36.18
CA SER A 2 -4.47 -26.29 -35.56
C SER A 2 -4.70 -26.23 -34.03
N PRO A 3 -5.02 -27.34 -33.37
CA PRO A 3 -5.18 -27.38 -31.90
C PRO A 3 -3.94 -26.84 -31.15
N SER A 4 -2.75 -27.06 -31.71
CA SER A 4 -1.46 -26.56 -31.21
C SER A 4 -1.37 -25.04 -31.23
N SER A 5 -1.90 -24.38 -32.29
CA SER A 5 -1.88 -22.91 -32.41
C SER A 5 -2.88 -22.23 -31.45
N ARG A 6 -4.00 -22.89 -31.15
CA ARG A 6 -4.96 -22.42 -30.11
C ARG A 6 -4.36 -22.51 -28.71
N LEU A 7 -3.65 -23.59 -28.43
CA LEU A 7 -2.99 -23.80 -27.13
C LEU A 7 -1.83 -22.82 -26.90
N LEU A 8 -1.04 -22.52 -27.95
CA LEU A 8 0.00 -21.51 -27.93
C LEU A 8 -0.57 -20.11 -27.71
N LYS A 9 -1.66 -19.79 -28.42
CA LYS A 9 -2.35 -18.50 -28.26
C LYS A 9 -2.98 -18.35 -26.86
N PHE A 10 -3.48 -19.42 -26.27
CA PHE A 10 -3.98 -19.44 -24.90
C PHE A 10 -2.82 -19.28 -23.89
N LYS A 11 -1.70 -19.99 -24.05
CA LYS A 11 -0.51 -19.85 -23.22
C LYS A 11 0.12 -18.46 -23.31
N SER A 12 0.18 -17.85 -24.49
CA SER A 12 0.67 -16.46 -24.66
C SER A 12 -0.30 -15.45 -24.03
N THR A 13 -1.60 -15.71 -24.06
CA THR A 13 -2.63 -14.88 -23.43
C THR A 13 -2.50 -14.84 -21.91
N ILE A 14 -2.08 -15.95 -21.27
CA ILE A 14 -1.91 -16.07 -19.80
C ILE A 14 -0.43 -15.85 -19.37
N GLN A 15 0.46 -15.47 -20.30
CA GLN A 15 1.90 -15.24 -20.06
C GLN A 15 2.66 -16.44 -19.46
N ILE A 16 2.22 -17.66 -19.70
CA ILE A 16 2.90 -18.90 -19.25
C ILE A 16 3.98 -19.35 -20.24
N THR A 17 4.18 -18.63 -21.34
CA THR A 17 5.15 -18.99 -22.39
C THR A 17 6.25 -17.95 -22.48
N ASN A 18 7.48 -18.40 -22.67
CA ASN A 18 8.62 -17.56 -23.00
C ASN A 18 8.76 -17.31 -24.53
N ASP A 19 7.75 -17.71 -25.30
CA ASP A 19 7.73 -17.50 -26.74
C ASP A 19 7.04 -16.15 -27.06
N TYR A 20 7.85 -15.15 -27.40
CA TYR A 20 7.40 -13.80 -27.74
C TYR A 20 7.07 -13.62 -29.24
N SER A 21 7.16 -14.69 -30.05
CA SER A 21 6.85 -14.65 -31.49
C SER A 21 5.36 -14.48 -31.80
N VAL A 22 4.47 -14.82 -30.85
CA VAL A 22 3.01 -14.74 -31.01
C VAL A 22 2.45 -13.64 -30.12
N ARG A 23 2.07 -12.50 -30.71
CA ARG A 23 1.44 -11.39 -29.98
C ARG A 23 0.14 -11.82 -29.29
N PRO A 24 -0.02 -11.59 -27.98
CA PRO A 24 -1.26 -11.84 -27.27
C PRO A 24 -2.36 -10.86 -27.73
N ALA A 25 -3.61 -11.32 -27.72
CA ALA A 25 -4.74 -10.48 -28.08
C ALA A 25 -4.86 -9.28 -27.13
N GLY A 26 -5.01 -8.08 -27.69
CA GLY A 26 -5.20 -6.85 -26.92
C GLY A 26 -3.96 -6.35 -26.20
N LEU A 27 -2.76 -6.66 -26.67
CA LEU A 27 -1.49 -6.23 -26.05
C LEU A 27 -1.50 -4.74 -25.68
N THR A 28 -1.96 -3.87 -26.59
CA THR A 28 -1.95 -2.42 -26.42
C THR A 28 -2.74 -1.91 -25.20
N TRP A 29 -3.97 -2.38 -25.00
CA TRP A 29 -4.78 -1.96 -23.84
C TRP A 29 -4.40 -2.70 -22.55
N ARG A 30 -3.96 -3.96 -22.65
CA ARG A 30 -3.53 -4.78 -21.52
C ARG A 30 -2.22 -4.31 -20.91
N SER A 31 -1.34 -3.67 -21.69
CA SER A 31 -0.07 -3.07 -21.23
C SER A 31 -0.18 -1.55 -21.01
N ASN A 32 -1.38 -0.97 -21.15
CA ASN A 32 -1.62 0.44 -20.91
C ASN A 32 -1.40 0.78 -19.43
N THR A 33 -0.74 1.91 -19.16
CA THR A 33 -0.45 2.40 -17.81
C THR A 33 -1.70 2.48 -16.95
N PHE A 34 -2.81 3.03 -17.50
CA PHE A 34 -4.06 3.17 -16.78
C PHE A 34 -4.64 1.81 -16.38
N PHE A 35 -4.62 0.81 -17.28
CA PHE A 35 -5.13 -0.52 -16.98
C PHE A 35 -4.30 -1.24 -15.92
N ILE A 36 -2.97 -1.16 -16.00
CA ILE A 36 -2.06 -1.75 -15.01
C ILE A 36 -2.29 -1.12 -13.63
N VAL A 37 -2.29 0.22 -13.54
CA VAL A 37 -2.50 0.96 -12.28
C VAL A 37 -3.90 0.68 -11.72
N SER A 38 -4.93 0.63 -12.57
CA SER A 38 -6.30 0.28 -12.13
C SER A 38 -6.37 -1.14 -11.57
N THR A 39 -5.66 -2.10 -12.17
CA THR A 39 -5.61 -3.47 -11.65
C THR A 39 -4.91 -3.54 -10.29
N VAL A 40 -3.82 -2.80 -10.11
CA VAL A 40 -3.16 -2.68 -8.80
C VAL A 40 -4.10 -2.04 -7.78
N ALA A 41 -4.77 -0.94 -8.16
CA ALA A 41 -5.74 -0.25 -7.29
C ALA A 41 -6.89 -1.16 -6.86
N VAL A 42 -7.48 -1.91 -7.80
CA VAL A 42 -8.55 -2.89 -7.51
C VAL A 42 -8.04 -3.99 -6.60
N GLY A 43 -6.82 -4.50 -6.80
CA GLY A 43 -6.24 -5.52 -5.95
C GLY A 43 -6.03 -5.09 -4.51
N LEU A 44 -5.47 -3.90 -4.30
CA LEU A 44 -5.28 -3.32 -2.97
C LEU A 44 -6.61 -2.94 -2.31
N PHE A 45 -7.55 -2.41 -3.10
CA PHE A 45 -8.92 -2.15 -2.66
C PHE A 45 -9.59 -3.45 -2.19
N THR A 46 -9.52 -4.52 -2.97
CA THR A 46 -10.17 -5.80 -2.66
C THR A 46 -9.65 -6.40 -1.35
N ASP A 47 -8.33 -6.33 -1.12
CA ASP A 47 -7.71 -6.83 0.10
C ASP A 47 -8.23 -6.09 1.35
N LEU A 48 -8.14 -4.76 1.36
CA LEU A 48 -8.60 -3.95 2.50
C LEU A 48 -10.13 -3.87 2.62
N PHE A 49 -10.85 -3.84 1.51
CA PHE A 49 -12.30 -3.91 1.51
C PHE A 49 -12.77 -5.20 2.19
N PHE A 50 -12.19 -6.34 1.80
CA PHE A 50 -12.58 -7.62 2.37
C PHE A 50 -12.17 -7.76 3.84
N TYR A 51 -10.98 -7.25 4.21
CA TYR A 51 -10.58 -7.15 5.61
C TYR A 51 -11.61 -6.36 6.43
N SER A 52 -11.93 -5.15 6.00
CA SER A 52 -12.85 -4.26 6.70
C SER A 52 -14.31 -4.74 6.69
N LEU A 53 -14.72 -5.48 5.65
CA LEU A 53 -16.04 -6.10 5.55
C LEU A 53 -16.26 -7.18 6.62
N VAL A 54 -15.23 -7.96 6.90
CA VAL A 54 -15.30 -9.13 7.79
C VAL A 54 -15.08 -8.75 9.26
N VAL A 55 -14.29 -7.72 9.55
CA VAL A 55 -13.95 -7.33 10.94
C VAL A 55 -15.18 -7.13 11.83
N PRO A 56 -16.19 -6.34 11.48
CA PRO A 56 -17.34 -6.11 12.33
C PRO A 56 -18.23 -7.34 12.55
N ILE A 57 -18.18 -8.32 11.65
CA ILE A 57 -19.00 -9.52 11.73
C ILE A 57 -18.30 -10.71 12.41
N LEU A 58 -16.98 -10.61 12.66
CA LEU A 58 -16.21 -11.67 13.32
C LEU A 58 -16.80 -12.11 14.67
N PRO A 59 -17.20 -11.20 15.59
CA PRO A 59 -17.82 -11.60 16.84
C PRO A 59 -19.06 -12.44 16.65
N TYR A 60 -19.91 -12.09 15.68
CA TYR A 60 -21.15 -12.83 15.38
C TYR A 60 -20.87 -14.20 14.75
N ILE A 61 -19.85 -14.28 13.86
CA ILE A 61 -19.40 -15.56 13.31
C ILE A 61 -18.97 -16.51 14.43
N LEU A 62 -18.21 -16.01 15.41
CA LEU A 62 -17.72 -16.80 16.52
C LEU A 62 -18.83 -17.25 17.46
N GLN A 63 -19.84 -16.41 17.69
CA GLN A 63 -20.98 -16.75 18.53
C GLN A 63 -21.98 -17.68 17.80
N ASP A 64 -22.45 -17.26 16.64
CA ASP A 64 -23.59 -17.89 15.98
C ASP A 64 -23.20 -19.18 15.23
N ARG A 65 -21.97 -19.26 14.73
CA ARG A 65 -21.54 -20.35 13.87
C ARG A 65 -20.55 -21.30 14.51
N VAL A 66 -19.62 -20.76 15.31
CA VAL A 66 -18.64 -21.58 16.05
C VAL A 66 -19.20 -21.98 17.41
N GLY A 67 -20.18 -21.21 17.96
CA GLY A 67 -20.82 -21.50 19.24
C GLY A 67 -19.96 -21.14 20.44
N LEU A 68 -19.10 -20.13 20.33
CA LEU A 68 -18.24 -19.70 21.45
C LEU A 68 -19.05 -18.90 22.49
N PRO A 69 -18.77 -19.10 23.79
CA PRO A 69 -19.31 -18.27 24.85
C PRO A 69 -18.90 -16.82 24.69
N TYR A 70 -19.77 -15.88 25.09
CA TYR A 70 -19.55 -14.43 24.91
C TYR A 70 -18.23 -13.93 25.53
N ASP A 71 -17.85 -14.45 26.68
CA ASP A 71 -16.61 -14.11 27.41
C ASP A 71 -15.32 -14.46 26.64
N GLN A 72 -15.38 -15.43 25.73
CA GLN A 72 -14.23 -15.87 24.95
C GLN A 72 -14.14 -15.19 23.57
N VAL A 73 -15.22 -14.57 23.09
CA VAL A 73 -15.30 -14.00 21.74
C VAL A 73 -14.22 -12.96 21.48
N GLN A 74 -14.02 -12.00 22.42
CA GLN A 74 -13.05 -10.93 22.23
C GLN A 74 -11.63 -11.46 22.05
N SER A 75 -11.21 -12.40 22.89
CA SER A 75 -9.87 -13.00 22.80
C SER A 75 -9.62 -13.72 21.47
N HIS A 76 -10.66 -14.37 20.92
CA HIS A 76 -10.56 -15.04 19.62
C HIS A 76 -10.58 -14.05 18.46
N VAL A 77 -11.34 -12.96 18.53
CA VAL A 77 -11.30 -11.86 17.55
C VAL A 77 -9.90 -11.27 17.49
N ASP A 78 -9.32 -10.92 18.64
CA ASP A 78 -7.96 -10.37 18.73
C ASP A 78 -6.93 -11.35 18.14
N GLY A 79 -7.06 -12.65 18.45
CA GLY A 79 -6.22 -13.70 17.89
C GLY A 79 -6.33 -13.84 16.37
N LEU A 80 -7.55 -13.73 15.81
CA LEU A 80 -7.78 -13.78 14.37
C LEU A 80 -7.21 -12.56 13.63
N LEU A 81 -7.31 -11.38 14.22
CA LEU A 81 -6.70 -10.15 13.69
C LEU A 81 -5.17 -10.22 13.77
N ALA A 82 -4.64 -10.69 14.89
CA ALA A 82 -3.21 -10.89 15.06
C ALA A 82 -2.64 -11.95 14.11
N ALA A 83 -3.38 -13.03 13.82
CA ALA A 83 -2.96 -14.05 12.85
C ALA A 83 -2.82 -13.48 11.43
N TYR A 84 -3.76 -12.63 11.00
CA TYR A 84 -3.66 -11.92 9.71
C TYR A 84 -2.42 -11.02 9.65
N ALA A 85 -2.29 -10.10 10.62
CA ALA A 85 -1.19 -9.14 10.63
C ALA A 85 0.17 -9.81 10.84
N GLY A 86 0.22 -10.85 11.68
CA GLY A 86 1.44 -11.65 11.91
C GLY A 86 1.89 -12.41 10.66
N ALA A 87 0.96 -12.99 9.91
CA ALA A 87 1.28 -13.64 8.64
C ALA A 87 1.77 -12.61 7.60
N ALA A 88 1.10 -11.47 7.48
CA ALA A 88 1.52 -10.38 6.60
C ALA A 88 2.92 -9.85 6.98
N LEU A 89 3.19 -9.65 8.26
CA LEU A 89 4.49 -9.26 8.80
C LEU A 89 5.61 -10.21 8.35
N LEU A 90 5.41 -11.51 8.54
CA LEU A 90 6.44 -12.52 8.26
C LEU A 90 6.66 -12.75 6.77
N PHE A 91 5.59 -12.69 5.97
CA PHE A 91 5.65 -13.02 4.55
C PHE A 91 5.93 -11.81 3.65
N SER A 92 5.82 -10.57 4.11
CA SER A 92 6.12 -9.38 3.29
C SER A 92 7.56 -9.33 2.80
N PRO A 93 8.61 -9.59 3.61
CA PRO A 93 9.98 -9.66 3.11
C PRO A 93 10.18 -10.84 2.14
N VAL A 94 9.50 -11.97 2.40
CA VAL A 94 9.54 -13.14 1.51
C VAL A 94 8.92 -12.80 0.15
N ALA A 95 7.77 -12.13 0.14
CA ALA A 95 7.11 -11.66 -1.07
C ALA A 95 8.01 -10.74 -1.89
N GLY A 96 8.73 -9.81 -1.24
CA GLY A 96 9.71 -8.94 -1.88
C GLY A 96 10.84 -9.70 -2.53
N LEU A 97 11.46 -10.63 -1.80
CA LEU A 97 12.55 -11.46 -2.32
C LEU A 97 12.11 -12.38 -3.47
N VAL A 98 10.91 -12.95 -3.37
CA VAL A 98 10.35 -13.81 -4.44
C VAL A 98 10.05 -12.97 -5.67
N ALA A 99 9.42 -11.81 -5.49
CA ALA A 99 9.07 -10.94 -6.59
C ALA A 99 10.30 -10.42 -7.35
N ASP A 100 11.37 -9.99 -6.66
CA ASP A 100 12.58 -9.49 -7.32
C ASP A 100 13.37 -10.60 -8.05
N LYS A 101 13.19 -11.86 -7.67
CA LYS A 101 13.81 -13.02 -8.35
C LYS A 101 12.99 -13.54 -9.52
N THR A 102 11.72 -13.18 -9.63
CA THR A 102 10.86 -13.61 -10.75
C THR A 102 11.02 -12.70 -11.95
N SER A 103 10.98 -13.26 -13.15
CA SER A 103 11.08 -12.49 -14.41
C SER A 103 9.87 -11.59 -14.66
N THR A 104 8.73 -11.89 -14.05
CA THR A 104 7.48 -11.15 -14.17
C THR A 104 6.85 -10.95 -12.79
N ARG A 105 6.18 -9.82 -12.58
CA ARG A 105 5.43 -9.52 -11.37
C ARG A 105 4.06 -10.22 -11.34
N GLN A 106 3.56 -10.63 -12.49
CA GLN A 106 2.22 -11.24 -12.62
C GLN A 106 2.10 -12.56 -11.84
N ALA A 107 3.10 -13.44 -11.90
CA ALA A 107 3.04 -14.73 -11.24
C ALA A 107 2.92 -14.62 -9.70
N PRO A 108 3.78 -13.88 -8.97
CA PRO A 108 3.61 -13.69 -7.53
C PRO A 108 2.35 -12.91 -7.17
N PHE A 109 1.89 -12.01 -8.04
CA PHE A 109 0.65 -11.27 -7.84
C PHE A 109 -0.59 -12.18 -7.91
N LEU A 110 -0.62 -13.12 -8.87
CA LEU A 110 -1.67 -14.14 -8.98
C LEU A 110 -1.63 -15.15 -7.83
N LEU A 111 -0.43 -15.51 -7.34
CA LEU A 111 -0.28 -16.39 -6.18
C LEU A 111 -0.92 -15.78 -4.93
N GLY A 112 -0.68 -14.48 -4.68
CA GLY A 112 -1.33 -13.75 -3.60
C GLY A 112 -2.85 -13.83 -3.70
N LEU A 113 -3.40 -13.59 -4.90
CA LEU A 113 -4.85 -13.63 -5.11
C LEU A 113 -5.45 -15.04 -4.94
N ALA A 114 -4.74 -16.08 -5.40
CA ALA A 114 -5.19 -17.46 -5.19
C ALA A 114 -5.25 -17.80 -3.69
N ALA A 115 -4.28 -17.31 -2.90
CA ALA A 115 -4.29 -17.44 -1.45
C ALA A 115 -5.51 -16.71 -0.83
N LEU A 116 -5.85 -15.51 -1.32
CA LEU A 116 -7.02 -14.75 -0.85
C LEU A 116 -8.34 -15.45 -1.20
N MET A 117 -8.47 -16.00 -2.40
CA MET A 117 -9.64 -16.78 -2.80
C MET A 117 -9.82 -18.00 -1.91
N LEU A 118 -8.76 -18.77 -1.68
CA LEU A 118 -8.79 -19.93 -0.79
C LEU A 118 -9.14 -19.53 0.65
N ALA A 119 -8.53 -18.47 1.16
CA ALA A 119 -8.82 -17.94 2.48
C ALA A 119 -10.30 -17.53 2.62
N THR A 120 -10.85 -16.88 1.60
CA THR A 120 -12.26 -16.46 1.58
C THR A 120 -13.22 -17.65 1.59
N VAL A 121 -12.90 -18.70 0.82
CA VAL A 121 -13.67 -19.95 0.84
C VAL A 121 -13.57 -20.64 2.21
N LEU A 122 -12.38 -20.66 2.82
CA LEU A 122 -12.21 -21.22 4.16
C LEU A 122 -12.94 -20.42 5.24
N LEU A 123 -12.97 -19.08 5.15
CA LEU A 123 -13.79 -18.25 6.03
C LEU A 123 -15.27 -18.52 5.83
N PHE A 124 -15.70 -18.66 4.58
CA PHE A 124 -17.10 -18.97 4.23
C PHE A 124 -17.55 -20.34 4.75
N LEU A 125 -16.73 -21.37 4.61
CA LEU A 125 -17.05 -22.74 5.01
C LEU A 125 -16.71 -23.03 6.49
N GLY A 126 -15.84 -22.25 7.11
CA GLY A 126 -15.28 -22.48 8.44
C GLY A 126 -16.35 -22.47 9.54
N GLN A 127 -16.33 -23.51 10.37
CA GLN A 127 -17.19 -23.68 11.53
C GLN A 127 -16.41 -23.90 12.83
N THR A 128 -15.08 -23.81 12.76
CA THR A 128 -14.20 -24.02 13.90
C THR A 128 -13.12 -22.94 13.95
N VAL A 129 -12.67 -22.57 15.14
CA VAL A 129 -11.61 -21.57 15.33
C VAL A 129 -10.33 -21.89 14.54
N PRO A 130 -9.79 -23.14 14.53
CA PRO A 130 -8.59 -23.44 13.76
C PRO A 130 -8.73 -23.15 12.25
N VAL A 131 -9.89 -23.46 11.66
CA VAL A 131 -10.14 -23.17 10.23
C VAL A 131 -10.16 -21.66 9.97
N LEU A 132 -10.78 -20.88 10.86
CA LEU A 132 -10.77 -19.42 10.77
C LEU A 132 -9.36 -18.84 10.92
N VAL A 133 -8.53 -19.39 11.80
CA VAL A 133 -7.12 -19.00 11.99
C VAL A 133 -6.33 -19.29 10.69
N ILE A 134 -6.45 -20.49 10.11
CA ILE A 134 -5.78 -20.83 8.85
C ILE A 134 -6.22 -19.87 7.74
N ALA A 135 -7.52 -19.57 7.64
CA ALA A 135 -8.01 -18.62 6.67
C ALA A 135 -7.41 -17.21 6.86
N ARG A 136 -7.29 -16.74 8.11
CA ARG A 136 -6.66 -15.44 8.43
C ARG A 136 -5.16 -15.42 8.12
N LEU A 137 -4.44 -16.51 8.38
CA LEU A 137 -3.04 -16.65 7.99
C LEU A 137 -2.88 -16.56 6.46
N LEU A 138 -3.74 -17.26 5.70
CA LEU A 138 -3.73 -17.19 4.24
C LEU A 138 -4.08 -15.80 3.71
N GLN A 139 -5.02 -15.09 4.33
CA GLN A 139 -5.31 -13.69 3.99
C GLN A 139 -4.09 -12.80 4.24
N GLY A 140 -3.39 -12.95 5.37
CA GLY A 140 -2.17 -12.20 5.67
C GLY A 140 -1.05 -12.48 4.67
N ILE A 141 -0.87 -13.75 4.26
CA ILE A 141 0.07 -14.11 3.19
C ILE A 141 -0.32 -13.41 1.87
N SER A 142 -1.60 -13.46 1.50
CA SER A 142 -2.11 -12.76 0.32
C SER A 142 -1.80 -11.27 0.37
N ALA A 143 -2.12 -10.60 1.47
CA ALA A 143 -1.85 -9.18 1.68
C ALA A 143 -0.35 -8.86 1.47
N ALA A 144 0.54 -9.68 2.04
CA ALA A 144 1.98 -9.53 1.86
C ALA A 144 2.38 -9.49 0.38
N PHE A 145 1.86 -10.41 -0.44
CA PHE A 145 2.16 -10.46 -1.88
C PHE A 145 1.49 -9.30 -2.64
N VAL A 146 0.22 -9.03 -2.38
CA VAL A 146 -0.57 -8.01 -3.12
C VAL A 146 0.01 -6.62 -2.91
N TRP A 147 0.32 -6.25 -1.67
CA TRP A 147 0.89 -4.94 -1.35
C TRP A 147 2.31 -4.80 -1.88
N THR A 148 3.17 -5.78 -1.63
CA THR A 148 4.57 -5.73 -2.03
C THR A 148 4.73 -5.69 -3.55
N VAL A 149 4.07 -6.62 -4.25
CA VAL A 149 4.19 -6.76 -5.70
C VAL A 149 3.41 -5.66 -6.43
N GLY A 150 2.23 -5.30 -5.92
CA GLY A 150 1.39 -4.25 -6.49
C GLY A 150 2.09 -2.89 -6.48
N MET A 151 2.68 -2.49 -5.35
CA MET A 151 3.41 -1.22 -5.25
C MET A 151 4.67 -1.21 -6.11
N ALA A 152 5.42 -2.32 -6.17
CA ALA A 152 6.58 -2.44 -7.05
C ALA A 152 6.18 -2.31 -8.53
N LEU A 153 5.11 -3.01 -8.95
CA LEU A 153 4.59 -2.91 -10.31
C LEU A 153 4.11 -1.49 -10.65
N CYS A 154 3.52 -0.80 -9.68
CA CYS A 154 3.08 0.58 -9.84
C CYS A 154 4.28 1.50 -10.13
N LEU A 155 5.34 1.45 -9.31
CA LEU A 155 6.55 2.24 -9.51
C LEU A 155 7.22 1.93 -10.86
N GLU A 156 7.37 0.65 -11.22
CA GLU A 156 7.95 0.22 -12.50
C GLU A 156 7.13 0.69 -13.72
N THR A 157 5.81 0.88 -13.53
CA THR A 157 4.89 1.29 -14.61
C THR A 157 4.87 2.78 -14.85
N VAL A 158 4.84 3.61 -13.77
CA VAL A 158 4.65 5.06 -13.87
C VAL A 158 5.92 5.86 -13.71
N GLY A 159 6.97 5.24 -13.16
CA GLY A 159 8.22 5.91 -12.80
C GLY A 159 8.10 6.80 -11.55
N PRO A 160 9.24 7.30 -11.03
CA PRO A 160 9.28 8.05 -9.78
C PRO A 160 8.56 9.41 -9.87
N GLU A 161 8.58 10.05 -11.05
CA GLU A 161 7.99 11.38 -11.26
C GLU A 161 6.46 11.40 -11.05
N ASN A 162 5.77 10.32 -11.44
CA ASN A 162 4.31 10.20 -11.34
C ASN A 162 3.86 9.35 -10.15
N LEU A 163 4.80 8.84 -9.35
CA LEU A 163 4.53 7.88 -8.27
C LEU A 163 3.61 8.49 -7.21
N GLY A 164 3.86 9.72 -6.77
CA GLY A 164 3.07 10.39 -5.74
C GLY A 164 1.60 10.56 -6.14
N LYS A 165 1.35 11.05 -7.37
CA LYS A 165 0.00 11.19 -7.91
C LYS A 165 -0.71 9.84 -8.01
N THR A 166 -0.01 8.82 -8.46
CA THR A 166 -0.56 7.47 -8.65
C THR A 166 -0.87 6.81 -7.33
N ILE A 167 0.06 6.83 -6.36
CA ILE A 167 -0.17 6.28 -5.02
C ILE A 167 -1.32 7.02 -4.34
N GLY A 168 -1.37 8.36 -4.40
CA GLY A 168 -2.48 9.14 -3.86
C GLY A 168 -3.83 8.74 -4.44
N SER A 169 -3.91 8.51 -5.76
CA SER A 169 -5.14 8.03 -6.41
C SER A 169 -5.52 6.61 -5.96
N ILE A 170 -4.57 5.71 -5.83
CA ILE A 170 -4.80 4.34 -5.31
C ILE A 170 -5.32 4.40 -3.88
N PHE A 171 -4.69 5.18 -3.01
CA PHE A 171 -5.15 5.33 -1.62
C PHE A 171 -6.55 5.93 -1.52
N SER A 172 -6.92 6.88 -2.40
CA SER A 172 -8.29 7.41 -2.46
C SER A 172 -9.31 6.30 -2.77
N VAL A 173 -9.01 5.41 -3.71
CA VAL A 173 -9.88 4.26 -4.03
C VAL A 173 -9.97 3.29 -2.85
N ILE A 174 -8.85 3.02 -2.18
CA ILE A 174 -8.80 2.18 -0.97
C ILE A 174 -9.64 2.79 0.15
N SER A 175 -9.50 4.09 0.40
CA SER A 175 -10.24 4.79 1.47
C SER A 175 -11.75 4.70 1.28
N VAL A 176 -12.23 4.81 0.03
CA VAL A 176 -13.65 4.56 -0.27
C VAL A 176 -14.07 3.14 0.11
N GLY A 177 -13.24 2.15 -0.21
CA GLY A 177 -13.50 0.75 0.12
C GLY A 177 -13.56 0.50 1.62
N THR A 178 -12.55 0.95 2.36
CA THR A 178 -12.48 0.77 3.81
C THR A 178 -13.58 1.50 4.55
N LEU A 179 -14.01 2.66 4.04
CA LEU A 179 -15.13 3.44 4.58
C LEU A 179 -16.47 2.72 4.40
N LEU A 180 -16.72 2.16 3.22
CA LEU A 180 -18.01 1.55 2.88
C LEU A 180 -18.12 0.10 3.35
N ALA A 181 -17.00 -0.60 3.52
CA ALA A 181 -17.00 -2.02 3.83
C ALA A 181 -17.67 -2.39 5.18
N PRO A 182 -17.37 -1.72 6.32
CA PRO A 182 -17.97 -2.10 7.60
C PRO A 182 -19.50 -1.93 7.63
N PRO A 183 -20.09 -0.77 7.19
CA PRO A 183 -21.54 -0.63 7.10
C PRO A 183 -22.17 -1.64 6.13
N LEU A 184 -21.53 -1.86 4.97
CA LEU A 184 -22.00 -2.83 3.98
C LEU A 184 -21.98 -4.26 4.53
N GLY A 185 -20.93 -4.64 5.24
CA GLY A 185 -20.80 -5.94 5.92
C GLY A 185 -21.92 -6.16 6.93
N GLY A 186 -22.21 -5.16 7.77
CA GLY A 186 -23.32 -5.21 8.73
C GLY A 186 -24.68 -5.35 8.06
N ILE A 187 -24.98 -4.54 7.04
CA ILE A 187 -26.25 -4.59 6.29
C ILE A 187 -26.40 -5.92 5.56
N LEU A 188 -25.37 -6.40 4.89
CA LEU A 188 -25.40 -7.68 4.19
C LEU A 188 -25.61 -8.84 5.17
N TYR A 189 -24.91 -8.80 6.31
CA TYR A 189 -25.08 -9.83 7.34
C TYR A 189 -26.52 -9.88 7.87
N GLU A 190 -27.11 -8.71 8.17
CA GLU A 190 -28.46 -8.59 8.68
C GLU A 190 -29.52 -9.06 7.65
N LYS A 191 -29.38 -8.63 6.37
CA LYS A 191 -30.41 -8.90 5.34
C LYS A 191 -30.27 -10.24 4.64
N THR A 192 -29.05 -10.69 4.39
CA THR A 192 -28.76 -11.87 3.56
C THR A 192 -27.93 -12.92 4.29
N GLY A 193 -27.62 -12.65 5.55
CA GLY A 193 -26.83 -13.54 6.38
C GLY A 193 -25.39 -13.69 5.88
N TYR A 194 -24.77 -14.71 6.38
CA TYR A 194 -23.38 -15.07 6.10
C TYR A 194 -23.08 -15.24 4.61
N THR A 195 -24.01 -15.90 3.88
CA THR A 195 -23.87 -16.18 2.45
C THR A 195 -23.79 -14.91 1.61
N GLY A 196 -24.55 -13.87 1.96
CA GLY A 196 -24.53 -12.61 1.22
C GLY A 196 -23.22 -11.85 1.36
N VAL A 197 -22.64 -11.81 2.57
CA VAL A 197 -21.36 -11.15 2.82
C VAL A 197 -20.24 -11.82 2.01
N PHE A 198 -20.09 -13.14 2.14
CA PHE A 198 -19.02 -13.86 1.44
C PHE A 198 -19.29 -14.01 -0.06
N GLY A 199 -20.56 -14.10 -0.49
CA GLY A 199 -20.92 -14.08 -1.91
C GLY A 199 -20.53 -12.78 -2.59
N THR A 200 -20.77 -11.62 -1.94
CA THR A 200 -20.32 -10.31 -2.42
C THR A 200 -18.80 -10.24 -2.47
N GLY A 201 -18.12 -10.71 -1.43
CA GLY A 201 -16.65 -10.78 -1.39
C GLY A 201 -16.07 -11.61 -2.53
N LEU A 202 -16.62 -12.79 -2.79
CA LEU A 202 -16.20 -13.66 -3.89
C LEU A 202 -16.46 -13.04 -5.27
N ALA A 203 -17.56 -12.29 -5.44
CA ALA A 203 -17.82 -11.57 -6.69
C ALA A 203 -16.78 -10.49 -6.97
N VAL A 204 -16.42 -9.68 -5.96
CA VAL A 204 -15.36 -8.66 -6.08
C VAL A 204 -14.00 -9.31 -6.36
N LEU A 205 -13.67 -10.40 -5.67
CA LEU A 205 -12.47 -11.19 -5.93
C LEU A 205 -12.44 -11.76 -7.35
N GLY A 206 -13.58 -12.18 -7.89
CA GLY A 206 -13.68 -12.66 -9.27
C GLY A 206 -13.30 -11.57 -10.30
N VAL A 207 -13.76 -10.34 -10.07
CA VAL A 207 -13.38 -9.19 -10.92
C VAL A 207 -11.88 -8.91 -10.83
N ASP A 208 -11.31 -8.86 -9.63
CA ASP A 208 -9.87 -8.67 -9.43
C ASP A 208 -9.07 -9.78 -10.12
N PHE A 209 -9.50 -11.02 -10.00
CA PHE A 209 -8.86 -12.18 -10.66
C PHE A 209 -8.82 -12.03 -12.19
N ILE A 210 -9.93 -11.65 -12.79
CA ILE A 210 -10.01 -11.43 -14.24
C ILE A 210 -9.07 -10.28 -14.66
N MET A 211 -9.08 -9.17 -13.94
CA MET A 211 -8.21 -8.03 -14.23
C MET A 211 -6.73 -8.43 -14.17
N ARG A 212 -6.30 -9.15 -13.15
CA ARG A 212 -4.91 -9.61 -12.99
C ARG A 212 -4.47 -10.61 -14.08
N LEU A 213 -5.36 -11.49 -14.52
CA LEU A 213 -5.08 -12.37 -15.66
C LEU A 213 -4.89 -11.60 -16.96
N LEU A 214 -5.57 -10.48 -17.11
CA LEU A 214 -5.52 -9.67 -18.32
C LEU A 214 -4.33 -8.71 -18.37
N VAL A 215 -3.75 -8.31 -17.25
CA VAL A 215 -2.60 -7.39 -17.20
C VAL A 215 -1.40 -7.98 -17.93
N ILE A 216 -0.74 -7.16 -18.74
CA ILE A 216 0.59 -7.42 -19.32
C ILE A 216 1.52 -6.29 -18.89
N GLU A 217 2.63 -6.63 -18.24
CA GLU A 217 3.62 -5.66 -17.81
C GLU A 217 4.24 -4.93 -19.00
N LYS A 218 4.53 -3.63 -18.87
CA LYS A 218 5.17 -2.84 -19.92
C LYS A 218 6.49 -3.45 -20.40
N LYS A 219 7.27 -4.01 -19.46
CA LYS A 219 8.54 -4.67 -19.74
C LYS A 219 8.36 -5.91 -20.62
N VAL A 220 7.30 -6.69 -20.37
CA VAL A 220 6.93 -7.84 -21.17
C VAL A 220 6.39 -7.42 -22.54
N ALA A 221 5.57 -6.37 -22.59
CA ALA A 221 5.05 -5.81 -23.84
C ALA A 221 6.17 -5.37 -24.80
N LYS A 222 7.20 -4.69 -24.28
CA LYS A 222 8.38 -4.30 -25.07
C LYS A 222 9.13 -5.50 -25.69
N ARG A 223 9.13 -6.67 -25.05
CA ARG A 223 9.73 -7.89 -25.61
C ARG A 223 8.96 -8.42 -26.81
N TYR A 224 7.62 -8.29 -26.80
CA TYR A 224 6.79 -8.63 -27.96
C TYR A 224 7.00 -7.64 -29.12
N ASP A 225 7.18 -6.35 -28.82
CA ASP A 225 7.44 -5.33 -29.86
C ASP A 225 8.84 -5.54 -30.47
N ALA A 226 9.84 -5.88 -29.67
CA ALA A 226 11.19 -6.18 -30.15
C ALA A 226 11.29 -7.49 -30.97
N ALA A 227 10.39 -8.44 -30.76
CA ALA A 227 10.33 -9.71 -31.49
C ALA A 227 9.52 -9.63 -32.79
N ASP A 228 8.86 -8.50 -33.09
CA ASP A 228 8.06 -8.31 -34.30
C ASP A 228 8.97 -7.88 -35.50
N PRO A 229 9.11 -8.71 -36.56
CA PRO A 229 9.96 -8.39 -37.71
C PRO A 229 9.54 -7.13 -38.48
N GLN A 230 8.30 -6.66 -38.28
CA GLN A 230 7.78 -5.47 -38.98
C GLN A 230 8.31 -4.15 -38.42
N HIS A 231 8.78 -4.12 -37.16
CA HIS A 231 9.41 -2.94 -36.57
C HIS A 231 10.89 -2.75 -36.92
N VAL A 232 11.53 -3.75 -37.55
CA VAL A 232 12.94 -3.67 -37.99
C VAL A 232 13.08 -2.95 -39.35
N SER A 233 11.98 -2.66 -40.03
CA SER A 233 11.96 -2.11 -41.38
C SER A 233 11.57 -0.63 -41.53
N ASP A 234 11.28 0.07 -40.45
CA ASP A 234 11.18 1.54 -40.49
C ASP A 234 12.56 2.14 -40.21
N PRO A 235 13.20 2.77 -41.24
CA PRO A 235 14.43 3.51 -41.00
C PRO A 235 14.12 4.65 -40.03
N GLU A 236 14.88 4.68 -38.95
CA GLU A 236 14.98 5.78 -37.99
C GLU A 236 14.90 7.11 -38.78
N PHE A 237 13.83 7.87 -38.56
CA PHE A 237 13.65 9.20 -39.07
C PHE A 237 14.74 10.08 -38.46
N THR A 238 15.88 10.18 -39.15
CA THR A 238 16.89 11.18 -38.85
C THR A 238 16.29 12.55 -39.16
N PRO A 239 16.28 13.48 -38.21
CA PRO A 239 15.88 14.85 -38.50
C PRO A 239 16.83 15.41 -39.55
N ASP A 240 16.27 15.84 -40.66
CA ASP A 240 16.91 16.52 -41.78
C ASP A 240 17.85 17.64 -41.28
N GLN A 241 19.15 17.40 -41.42
CA GLN A 241 20.15 18.46 -41.24
C GLN A 241 20.21 19.22 -42.58
N GLY A 242 19.42 20.30 -42.63
CA GLY A 242 19.56 21.31 -43.64
C GLY A 242 21.02 21.80 -43.72
N HIS A 243 21.67 21.46 -44.84
CA HIS A 243 22.91 22.06 -45.25
C HIS A 243 22.70 23.53 -45.57
N ASP A 244 23.24 24.41 -44.74
CA ASP A 244 23.73 25.70 -45.21
C ASP A 244 25.14 25.92 -44.61
N GLY A 245 26.11 25.99 -45.52
CA GLY A 245 27.50 26.14 -45.20
C GLY A 245 27.84 27.56 -44.79
N ILE A 246 28.62 27.69 -43.72
CA ILE A 246 29.48 28.83 -43.45
C ILE A 246 30.79 28.31 -42.80
N GLU A 247 31.90 28.77 -43.30
CA GLU A 247 33.28 28.43 -43.00
C GLU A 247 33.72 28.70 -41.55
N PRO A 248 34.87 28.13 -41.11
CA PRO A 248 35.28 28.10 -39.73
C PRO A 248 36.01 29.39 -39.27
N GLY A 249 35.43 30.10 -38.32
CA GLY A 249 36.09 31.14 -37.56
C GLY A 249 36.71 30.57 -36.27
N GLN A 250 37.97 30.92 -36.04
CA GLN A 250 38.81 30.52 -34.92
C GLN A 250 38.26 30.91 -33.53
N PRO A 251 38.70 30.22 -32.47
CA PRO A 251 38.13 30.35 -31.13
C PRO A 251 38.76 31.52 -30.38
N THR A 252 37.96 32.44 -29.88
CA THR A 252 38.32 33.32 -28.80
C THR A 252 37.63 32.82 -27.51
N GLY A 253 38.46 32.48 -26.55
CA GLY A 253 38.02 32.00 -25.25
C GLY A 253 37.25 33.05 -24.44
N SER A 254 36.27 32.55 -23.73
CA SER A 254 35.94 33.03 -22.40
C SER A 254 35.45 31.84 -21.62
N GLN A 255 36.26 31.42 -20.69
CA GLN A 255 35.93 30.52 -19.61
C GLN A 255 34.77 31.13 -18.81
N GLY A 256 33.67 30.42 -18.77
CA GLY A 256 32.60 30.60 -17.82
C GLY A 256 32.34 29.25 -17.19
N GLU A 257 33.24 28.82 -16.32
CA GLU A 257 32.99 27.76 -15.34
C GLU A 257 31.94 28.27 -14.37
N GLU A 258 30.70 27.87 -14.59
CA GLU A 258 29.70 27.76 -13.52
C GLU A 258 28.95 26.45 -13.72
N ASP A 259 29.66 25.35 -13.55
CA ASP A 259 29.07 24.08 -13.17
C ASP A 259 28.52 24.20 -11.74
N PRO A 260 27.24 23.97 -11.48
CA PRO A 260 26.70 24.05 -10.12
C PRO A 260 27.32 22.95 -9.27
N LEU A 261 28.23 23.31 -8.40
CA LEU A 261 28.85 22.44 -7.39
C LEU A 261 27.85 21.73 -6.46
N LEU A 262 26.59 22.10 -6.55
CA LEU A 262 25.48 21.49 -5.77
C LEU A 262 24.95 20.18 -6.36
N GLY A 263 25.10 19.91 -7.67
CA GLY A 263 24.67 18.65 -8.29
C GLY A 263 25.62 17.49 -8.00
N LYS A 264 26.93 17.75 -8.01
CA LYS A 264 27.96 16.70 -7.82
C LYS A 264 28.02 16.14 -6.39
N THR A 265 27.67 16.92 -5.38
CA THR A 265 27.68 16.48 -3.96
C THR A 265 26.46 15.63 -3.56
N GLU A 266 25.30 15.80 -4.24
CA GLU A 266 24.14 14.95 -3.97
C GLU A 266 24.28 13.56 -4.61
N ASP A 267 24.82 13.47 -5.81
CA ASP A 267 25.01 12.18 -6.51
C ASP A 267 26.09 11.30 -5.85
N GLU A 268 27.09 11.89 -5.23
CA GLU A 268 28.12 11.15 -4.48
C GLU A 268 27.57 10.47 -3.22
N HIS A 269 26.56 11.03 -2.58
CA HIS A 269 25.96 10.45 -1.38
C HIS A 269 25.27 9.11 -1.64
N PHE A 270 24.72 8.90 -2.84
CA PHE A 270 24.01 7.69 -3.21
C PHE A 270 24.91 6.59 -3.81
N LYS A 271 26.20 6.85 -4.02
CA LYS A 271 27.17 5.86 -4.51
C LYS A 271 27.51 4.85 -3.43
N LEU A 272 27.36 3.57 -3.75
CA LEU A 272 27.73 2.47 -2.87
C LEU A 272 29.23 2.11 -3.02
N SER A 273 29.84 1.70 -1.92
CA SER A 273 31.19 1.13 -1.95
C SER A 273 31.23 -0.13 -2.83
N LYS A 274 32.33 -0.36 -3.56
CA LYS A 274 32.50 -1.53 -4.41
C LYS A 274 32.55 -2.84 -3.61
N ASP A 275 33.01 -2.78 -2.35
CA ASP A 275 33.10 -3.94 -1.44
C ASP A 275 31.83 -4.04 -0.60
N GLN A 276 30.75 -4.56 -1.20
CA GLN A 276 29.52 -4.88 -0.49
C GLN A 276 29.58 -6.27 0.13
N SER A 277 29.04 -6.42 1.34
CA SER A 277 28.96 -7.70 2.05
C SER A 277 28.17 -8.73 1.25
N ALA A 278 28.46 -10.02 1.44
CA ALA A 278 27.72 -11.11 0.81
C ALA A 278 26.21 -11.06 1.10
N LEU A 279 25.82 -10.53 2.26
CA LEU A 279 24.45 -10.36 2.68
C LEU A 279 23.78 -9.19 1.92
N ALA A 280 24.49 -8.09 1.69
CA ALA A 280 24.01 -6.96 0.89
C ALA A 280 23.81 -7.34 -0.59
N ARG A 281 24.64 -8.24 -1.14
CA ARG A 281 24.46 -8.77 -2.50
C ARG A 281 23.23 -9.68 -2.62
N LYS A 282 22.82 -10.31 -1.53
CA LYS A 282 21.63 -11.18 -1.49
C LYS A 282 20.34 -10.39 -1.21
N ILE A 283 20.44 -9.38 -0.35
CA ILE A 283 19.35 -8.46 0.03
C ILE A 283 19.79 -7.06 -0.39
N THR A 284 19.49 -6.70 -1.63
CA THR A 284 20.04 -5.51 -2.29
C THR A 284 19.54 -4.19 -1.70
N ILE A 285 18.42 -4.19 -0.97
CA ILE A 285 17.91 -3.02 -0.25
C ILE A 285 18.73 -2.67 1.00
N LEU A 286 19.54 -3.60 1.52
CA LEU A 286 20.24 -3.43 2.81
C LEU A 286 21.14 -2.19 2.86
N PRO A 287 21.96 -1.86 1.84
CA PRO A 287 22.76 -0.66 1.85
C PRO A 287 21.94 0.64 1.91
N CYS A 288 20.73 0.65 1.31
CA CYS A 288 19.85 1.82 1.32
C CYS A 288 19.29 2.12 2.73
N LEU A 289 19.26 1.13 3.64
CA LEU A 289 18.80 1.31 5.03
C LEU A 289 19.73 2.19 5.86
N ALA A 290 20.93 2.52 5.37
CA ALA A 290 21.79 3.51 6.02
C ALA A 290 21.27 4.95 5.87
N ASP A 291 20.37 5.21 4.92
CA ASP A 291 19.81 6.54 4.67
C ASP A 291 18.76 6.90 5.73
N PRO A 292 18.93 8.00 6.50
CA PRO A 292 17.97 8.40 7.52
C PRO A 292 16.60 8.79 6.95
N ARG A 293 16.53 9.20 5.67
CA ARG A 293 15.26 9.49 5.00
C ARG A 293 14.43 8.22 4.84
N LEU A 294 15.06 7.10 4.43
CA LEU A 294 14.40 5.82 4.27
C LEU A 294 13.95 5.24 5.62
N ILE A 295 14.81 5.32 6.64
CA ILE A 295 14.46 4.90 8.01
C ILE A 295 13.27 5.71 8.54
N THR A 296 13.27 7.03 8.32
CA THR A 296 12.17 7.90 8.75
C THR A 296 10.88 7.56 8.02
N ALA A 297 10.93 7.26 6.71
CA ALA A 297 9.77 6.81 5.96
C ALA A 297 9.18 5.50 6.53
N PHE A 298 10.02 4.54 6.88
CA PHE A 298 9.57 3.30 7.54
C PHE A 298 9.01 3.54 8.95
N LEU A 299 9.62 4.43 9.74
CA LEU A 299 9.08 4.81 11.05
C LEU A 299 7.68 5.42 10.91
N VAL A 300 7.47 6.27 9.91
CA VAL A 300 6.17 6.87 9.61
C VAL A 300 5.13 5.80 9.27
N ALA A 301 5.47 4.82 8.43
CA ALA A 301 4.60 3.72 8.10
C ALA A 301 4.24 2.86 9.33
N PHE A 302 5.21 2.62 10.22
CA PHE A 302 5.00 1.93 11.49
C PHE A 302 4.03 2.67 12.41
N ILE A 303 4.24 3.96 12.61
CA ILE A 303 3.40 4.78 13.49
C ILE A 303 1.99 4.93 12.93
N GLN A 304 1.84 5.09 11.61
CA GLN A 304 0.53 5.08 10.96
C GLN A 304 -0.24 3.79 11.26
N ALA A 305 0.39 2.65 11.08
CA ALA A 305 -0.22 1.36 11.34
C ALA A 305 -0.53 1.12 12.82
N LEU A 306 0.37 1.57 13.70
CA LEU A 306 0.17 1.51 15.15
C LEU A 306 -1.07 2.31 15.58
N LEU A 307 -1.24 3.52 15.05
CA LEU A 307 -2.41 4.35 15.32
C LEU A 307 -3.68 3.72 14.76
N LEU A 308 -3.63 3.22 13.51
CA LEU A 308 -4.76 2.54 12.88
C LEU A 308 -5.21 1.34 13.70
N GLY A 309 -4.29 0.45 14.08
CA GLY A 309 -4.59 -0.72 14.90
C GLY A 309 -5.13 -0.35 16.29
N ASN A 310 -4.65 0.76 16.88
CA ASN A 310 -5.21 1.29 18.11
C ASN A 310 -6.69 1.69 17.95
N PHE A 311 -7.04 2.42 16.89
CA PHE A 311 -8.42 2.83 16.62
C PHE A 311 -9.33 1.63 16.34
N ASP A 312 -8.88 0.68 15.54
CA ASP A 312 -9.62 -0.56 15.24
C ASP A 312 -9.97 -1.35 16.50
N ALA A 313 -9.06 -1.39 17.49
CA ALA A 313 -9.27 -2.10 18.73
C ALA A 313 -10.12 -1.33 19.77
N THR A 314 -9.99 0.01 19.84
CA THR A 314 -10.54 0.79 20.95
C THR A 314 -11.83 1.52 20.63
N VAL A 315 -12.06 1.93 19.38
CA VAL A 315 -13.27 2.68 18.98
C VAL A 315 -14.55 1.86 19.20
N PRO A 316 -14.67 0.60 18.71
CA PRO A 316 -15.88 -0.17 18.89
C PRO A 316 -16.18 -0.45 20.37
N THR A 317 -15.17 -0.86 21.13
CA THR A 317 -15.31 -1.17 22.55
C THR A 317 -15.65 0.06 23.39
N THR A 318 -15.03 1.21 23.11
CA THR A 318 -15.32 2.47 23.79
C THR A 318 -16.72 2.99 23.42
N ALA A 319 -17.14 2.83 22.18
CA ALA A 319 -18.50 3.21 21.74
C ALA A 319 -19.57 2.36 22.43
N GLN A 320 -19.32 1.08 22.61
CA GLN A 320 -20.21 0.18 23.37
C GLN A 320 -20.25 0.56 24.86
N GLU A 321 -19.10 0.82 25.48
CA GLU A 321 -18.99 1.19 26.90
C GLU A 321 -19.67 2.54 27.21
N LEU A 322 -19.44 3.58 26.37
CA LEU A 322 -19.91 4.95 26.64
C LEU A 322 -21.33 5.22 26.15
N PHE A 323 -21.72 4.63 25.00
CA PHE A 323 -22.96 4.97 24.31
C PHE A 323 -23.93 3.80 24.17
N GLY A 324 -23.53 2.57 24.58
CA GLY A 324 -24.35 1.36 24.41
C GLY A 324 -24.61 1.01 22.94
N PHE A 325 -23.70 1.36 22.03
CA PHE A 325 -23.87 1.16 20.60
C PHE A 325 -23.78 -0.32 20.23
N ASP A 326 -24.67 -0.71 19.33
CA ASP A 326 -24.61 -1.99 18.62
C ASP A 326 -23.52 -1.96 17.53
N SER A 327 -23.26 -3.10 16.93
CA SER A 327 -22.23 -3.29 15.89
C SER A 327 -22.41 -2.34 14.68
N LEU A 328 -23.67 -2.08 14.28
CA LEU A 328 -23.96 -1.16 13.19
C LEU A 328 -23.56 0.28 13.54
N LYS A 329 -24.00 0.75 14.72
CA LYS A 329 -23.69 2.12 15.20
C LYS A 329 -22.21 2.30 15.48
N ALA A 330 -21.54 1.28 16.07
CA ALA A 330 -20.10 1.29 16.24
C ALA A 330 -19.36 1.34 14.90
N GLY A 331 -19.82 0.59 13.89
CA GLY A 331 -19.30 0.65 12.53
C GLY A 331 -19.50 2.01 11.86
N LEU A 332 -20.62 2.69 12.11
CA LEU A 332 -20.88 4.05 11.60
C LEU A 332 -19.92 5.10 12.16
N LEU A 333 -19.29 4.88 13.32
CA LEU A 333 -18.26 5.78 13.85
C LEU A 333 -16.95 5.75 13.06
N PHE A 334 -16.72 4.71 12.26
CA PHE A 334 -15.61 4.70 11.31
C PHE A 334 -15.88 5.57 10.07
N LEU A 335 -17.16 5.93 9.79
CA LEU A 335 -17.47 6.84 8.68
C LEU A 335 -16.81 8.22 8.83
N PRO A 336 -16.94 8.95 9.96
CA PRO A 336 -16.21 10.19 10.13
C PRO A 336 -14.68 9.98 10.09
N PHE A 337 -14.17 8.87 10.60
CA PHE A 337 -12.74 8.55 10.58
C PHE A 337 -12.21 8.37 9.16
N GLY A 338 -12.91 7.61 8.30
CA GLY A 338 -12.50 7.34 6.92
C GLY A 338 -12.96 8.40 5.90
N ALA A 339 -14.10 9.10 6.14
CA ALA A 339 -14.57 10.15 5.22
C ALA A 339 -13.62 11.35 5.18
N MET A 340 -12.87 11.58 6.26
CA MET A 340 -11.90 12.66 6.37
C MET A 340 -10.63 12.39 5.56
N ASP A 341 -10.26 11.15 5.36
CA ASP A 341 -9.24 10.74 4.40
C ASP A 341 -9.52 11.27 2.97
N MET A 342 -10.80 11.55 2.68
CA MET A 342 -11.27 11.87 1.34
C MET A 342 -11.52 13.37 1.08
N ILE A 343 -11.90 14.15 2.08
CA ILE A 343 -12.53 15.46 1.83
C ILE A 343 -11.84 16.66 2.51
N ILE A 344 -11.05 16.52 3.61
CA ILE A 344 -10.92 17.66 4.51
C ILE A 344 -9.49 17.98 5.02
N GLY A 345 -8.71 18.70 4.24
CA GLY A 345 -7.81 19.73 4.79
C GLY A 345 -8.56 21.03 5.21
N PRO A 346 -9.47 21.56 4.39
CA PRO A 346 -10.07 22.89 4.64
C PRO A 346 -11.22 22.95 5.64
N LEU A 347 -12.01 21.89 5.81
CA LEU A 347 -13.25 21.93 6.62
C LEU A 347 -13.02 21.66 8.12
N ALA A 348 -11.98 20.94 8.51
CA ALA A 348 -11.69 20.66 9.92
C ALA A 348 -11.36 21.93 10.71
N GLY A 349 -10.62 22.89 10.11
CA GLY A 349 -10.33 24.18 10.71
C GLY A 349 -11.60 25.01 11.00
N TRP A 350 -12.54 25.01 10.06
CA TRP A 350 -13.80 25.74 10.22
C TRP A 350 -14.72 25.17 11.31
N PHE A 351 -14.72 23.84 11.50
CA PHE A 351 -15.58 23.18 12.49
C PHE A 351 -15.11 23.39 13.93
N VAL A 352 -13.79 23.38 14.17
CA VAL A 352 -13.19 23.64 15.48
C VAL A 352 -13.42 25.08 15.92
N ASP A 353 -13.34 26.04 15.00
CA ASP A 353 -13.55 27.46 15.29
C ASP A 353 -15.02 27.79 15.63
N LYS A 354 -15.97 27.04 15.07
CA LYS A 354 -17.42 27.36 15.21
C LYS A 354 -18.09 26.76 16.43
N TYR A 355 -17.63 25.60 16.95
CA TYR A 355 -18.37 24.83 17.96
C TYR A 355 -17.71 24.74 19.33
N GLY A 356 -16.51 25.27 19.54
CA GLY A 356 -15.89 25.44 20.86
C GLY A 356 -15.80 24.18 21.74
N THR A 357 -14.75 24.06 22.52
CA THR A 357 -14.40 22.89 23.34
C THR A 357 -15.03 22.86 24.73
N LYS A 358 -16.32 23.11 24.90
CA LYS A 358 -16.97 22.93 26.21
C LYS A 358 -17.77 21.62 26.26
N PRO A 359 -17.45 20.67 27.16
CA PRO A 359 -18.24 19.46 27.34
C PRO A 359 -19.58 19.81 28.01
N GLY A 360 -20.66 19.75 27.24
CA GLY A 360 -22.03 19.80 27.77
C GLY A 360 -22.51 18.39 28.06
N ALA A 361 -23.14 18.20 29.21
CA ALA A 361 -23.73 16.92 29.61
C ALA A 361 -24.99 16.61 28.79
N GLY A 362 -24.85 15.80 27.74
CA GLY A 362 -25.98 15.30 26.95
C GLY A 362 -25.50 14.37 25.84
N GLY A 363 -25.95 13.09 25.84
CA GLY A 363 -25.39 11.99 25.07
C GLY A 363 -25.21 12.17 23.55
N LYS A 364 -26.04 13.01 22.86
CA LYS A 364 -25.90 13.24 21.42
C LYS A 364 -24.73 14.16 21.07
N ASP A 365 -24.48 15.18 21.92
CA ASP A 365 -23.40 16.13 21.68
C ASP A 365 -22.02 15.50 21.93
N GLN A 366 -21.93 14.53 22.86
CA GLN A 366 -20.70 13.75 23.08
C GLN A 366 -20.37 12.81 21.94
N VAL A 367 -21.36 12.22 21.28
CA VAL A 367 -21.17 11.39 20.09
C VAL A 367 -20.64 12.25 18.93
N LEU A 368 -21.21 13.44 18.73
CA LEU A 368 -20.74 14.39 17.71
C LEU A 368 -19.31 14.86 17.95
N LEU A 369 -18.97 15.17 19.20
CA LEU A 369 -17.59 15.53 19.58
C LEU A 369 -16.62 14.40 19.37
N TYR A 370 -16.98 13.18 19.79
CA TYR A 370 -16.17 11.99 19.61
C TYR A 370 -15.95 11.67 18.12
N GLY A 371 -17.01 11.73 17.30
CA GLY A 371 -16.94 11.59 15.85
C GLY A 371 -16.08 12.65 15.20
N GLY A 372 -16.16 13.91 15.65
CA GLY A 372 -15.32 15.01 15.16
C GLY A 372 -13.84 14.81 15.48
N LEU A 373 -13.51 14.32 16.67
CA LEU A 373 -12.12 14.00 17.04
C LEU A 373 -11.58 12.82 16.23
N LEU A 374 -12.39 11.78 16.01
CA LEU A 374 -12.02 10.65 15.15
C LEU A 374 -11.77 11.12 13.72
N ALA A 375 -12.59 12.02 13.22
CA ALA A 375 -12.42 12.62 11.91
C ALA A 375 -11.06 13.35 11.77
N LEU A 376 -10.68 14.15 12.78
CA LEU A 376 -9.38 14.82 12.84
C LEU A 376 -8.20 13.81 12.81
N CYS A 377 -8.34 12.69 13.53
CA CYS A 377 -7.34 11.62 13.51
C CYS A 377 -7.23 10.98 12.12
N GLY A 378 -8.36 10.77 11.42
CA GLY A 378 -8.38 10.26 10.03
C GLY A 378 -7.61 11.17 9.07
N VAL A 379 -7.85 12.49 9.14
CA VAL A 379 -7.08 13.48 8.37
C VAL A 379 -5.58 13.34 8.61
N GLY A 380 -5.17 13.25 9.88
CA GLY A 380 -3.75 13.07 10.23
C GLY A 380 -3.14 11.82 9.61
N LEU A 381 -3.86 10.70 9.63
CA LEU A 381 -3.39 9.44 9.05
C LEU A 381 -3.27 9.50 7.52
N ALA A 382 -4.22 10.15 6.82
CA ALA A 382 -4.16 10.36 5.38
C ALA A 382 -2.91 11.11 4.95
N PHE A 383 -2.56 12.18 5.66
CA PHE A 383 -1.37 12.98 5.37
C PHE A 383 -0.05 12.25 5.61
N ILE A 384 -0.06 11.14 6.34
CA ILE A 384 1.14 10.38 6.69
C ILE A 384 1.41 9.25 5.68
N GLY A 385 0.37 8.54 5.23
CA GLY A 385 0.51 7.29 4.49
C GLY A 385 1.18 7.40 3.13
N ALA A 386 0.57 8.17 2.21
CA ALA A 386 1.08 8.29 0.86
C ALA A 386 2.47 8.93 0.78
N PRO A 387 2.79 10.03 1.50
CA PRO A 387 4.12 10.62 1.47
C PRO A 387 5.24 9.69 1.92
N SER A 388 5.01 8.83 2.92
CA SER A 388 6.05 7.89 3.39
C SER A 388 6.45 6.88 2.31
N LEU A 389 5.47 6.33 1.58
CA LEU A 389 5.71 5.41 0.47
C LEU A 389 6.43 6.07 -0.71
N VAL A 390 6.04 7.31 -1.03
CA VAL A 390 6.66 8.08 -2.12
C VAL A 390 8.11 8.41 -1.79
N GLU A 391 8.39 8.88 -0.57
CA GLU A 391 9.73 9.22 -0.14
C GLU A 391 10.64 8.00 -0.15
N ALA A 392 10.16 6.87 0.37
CA ALA A 392 10.90 5.61 0.35
C ALA A 392 11.22 5.17 -1.10
N GLY A 393 10.26 5.28 -2.02
CA GLY A 393 10.45 5.00 -3.45
C GLY A 393 11.49 5.93 -4.09
N THR A 394 11.43 7.22 -3.79
CA THR A 394 12.34 8.23 -4.35
C THR A 394 13.80 8.03 -3.87
N VAL A 395 14.00 7.72 -2.58
CA VAL A 395 15.33 7.44 -2.04
C VAL A 395 15.96 6.23 -2.71
N VAL A 396 15.21 5.11 -2.77
CA VAL A 396 15.72 3.87 -3.38
C VAL A 396 15.97 4.03 -4.89
N GLN A 397 15.15 4.83 -5.58
CA GLN A 397 15.37 5.17 -6.98
C GLN A 397 16.72 5.88 -7.19
N LYS A 398 17.06 6.85 -6.35
CA LYS A 398 18.36 7.54 -6.42
C LYS A 398 19.55 6.60 -6.20
N TYR A 399 19.42 5.65 -5.26
CA TYR A 399 20.43 4.60 -5.08
C TYR A 399 20.56 3.70 -6.31
N TYR A 400 19.42 3.33 -6.91
CA TYR A 400 19.38 2.50 -8.12
C TYR A 400 20.05 3.21 -9.30
N GLU A 401 19.73 4.48 -9.54
CA GLU A 401 20.32 5.29 -10.62
C GLU A 401 21.82 5.50 -10.45
N ALA A 402 22.29 5.66 -9.21
CA ALA A 402 23.70 5.82 -8.91
C ALA A 402 24.52 4.51 -8.98
N ASN A 403 23.87 3.32 -8.92
CA ASN A 403 24.53 2.02 -8.86
C ASN A 403 23.82 0.94 -9.67
N PRO A 404 23.60 1.09 -10.98
CA PRO A 404 22.82 0.14 -11.79
C PRO A 404 23.42 -1.26 -11.82
N ASP A 405 24.77 -1.36 -11.82
CA ASP A 405 25.48 -2.64 -11.85
C ASP A 405 25.27 -3.49 -10.58
N PHE A 406 25.04 -2.84 -9.43
CA PHE A 406 24.80 -3.52 -8.15
C PHE A 406 23.37 -4.08 -8.05
N PHE A 407 22.38 -3.32 -8.49
CA PHE A 407 20.96 -3.67 -8.34
C PHE A 407 20.41 -4.51 -9.49
N GLY A 408 21.08 -4.51 -10.65
CA GLY A 408 20.62 -5.20 -11.86
C GLY A 408 19.41 -4.53 -12.52
N GLU A 409 18.84 -5.17 -13.53
CA GLU A 409 17.80 -4.57 -14.39
C GLU A 409 16.47 -4.21 -13.69
N GLN A 410 16.15 -4.83 -12.56
CA GLN A 410 14.82 -4.67 -11.94
C GLN A 410 14.81 -3.73 -10.73
N GLY A 411 15.99 -3.39 -10.21
CA GLY A 411 16.10 -2.64 -8.97
C GLY A 411 15.50 -3.35 -7.73
N PRO A 412 15.69 -2.83 -6.52
CA PRO A 412 15.26 -3.48 -5.28
C PRO A 412 13.84 -3.05 -4.83
N TYR A 413 12.93 -2.71 -5.75
CA TYR A 413 11.64 -2.09 -5.43
C TYR A 413 10.69 -3.01 -4.68
N ALA A 414 10.64 -4.30 -5.03
CA ALA A 414 9.80 -5.24 -4.30
C ALA A 414 10.35 -5.52 -2.90
N GLN A 415 11.68 -5.54 -2.71
CA GLN A 415 12.28 -5.62 -1.38
C GLN A 415 11.96 -4.37 -0.55
N LEU A 416 12.01 -3.17 -1.14
CA LEU A 416 11.59 -1.92 -0.50
C LEU A 416 10.17 -2.02 0.04
N TYR A 417 9.20 -2.32 -0.83
CA TYR A 417 7.80 -2.37 -0.43
C TYR A 417 7.46 -3.57 0.44
N GLY A 418 8.22 -4.67 0.33
CA GLY A 418 8.17 -5.79 1.26
C GLY A 418 8.59 -5.41 2.67
N LEU A 419 9.70 -4.67 2.84
CA LEU A 419 10.12 -4.12 4.14
C LEU A 419 9.14 -3.08 4.66
N ASN A 420 8.63 -2.19 3.81
CA ASN A 420 7.62 -1.21 4.22
C ASN A 420 6.35 -1.90 4.73
N SER A 421 5.86 -2.91 4.02
CA SER A 421 4.72 -3.72 4.44
C SER A 421 4.99 -4.49 5.74
N MET A 422 6.20 -5.03 5.91
CA MET A 422 6.62 -5.67 7.15
C MET A 422 6.54 -4.71 8.34
N VAL A 423 7.12 -3.52 8.21
CA VAL A 423 7.14 -2.51 9.27
C VAL A 423 5.73 -1.99 9.57
N PHE A 424 4.91 -1.79 8.55
CA PHE A 424 3.50 -1.43 8.69
C PHE A 424 2.71 -2.50 9.47
N ASN A 425 2.82 -3.76 9.08
CA ASN A 425 2.14 -4.85 9.77
C ASN A 425 2.64 -5.06 11.21
N LEU A 426 3.92 -4.78 11.50
CA LEU A 426 4.44 -4.74 12.87
C LEU A 426 3.68 -3.69 13.71
N GLY A 427 3.42 -2.52 13.15
CA GLY A 427 2.60 -1.49 13.77
C GLY A 427 1.17 -1.97 14.07
N LEU A 428 0.54 -2.67 13.10
CA LEU A 428 -0.80 -3.26 13.28
C LEU A 428 -0.85 -4.34 14.37
N VAL A 429 0.22 -5.11 14.57
CA VAL A 429 0.30 -6.11 15.65
C VAL A 429 0.47 -5.45 17.01
N ILE A 430 1.37 -4.45 17.09
CA ILE A 430 1.72 -3.79 18.36
C ILE A 430 0.62 -2.81 18.78
N GLY A 431 -0.05 -2.13 17.85
CA GLY A 431 -1.04 -1.09 18.11
C GLY A 431 -2.13 -1.51 19.09
N PRO A 432 -2.92 -2.55 18.80
CA PRO A 432 -3.99 -3.03 19.69
C PRO A 432 -3.50 -3.44 21.07
N THR A 433 -2.37 -4.16 21.16
CA THR A 433 -1.80 -4.63 22.44
C THR A 433 -1.30 -3.48 23.29
N LEU A 434 -0.64 -2.49 22.67
CA LEU A 434 -0.19 -1.27 23.34
C LEU A 434 -1.39 -0.46 23.83
N ALA A 435 -2.40 -0.29 22.99
CA ALA A 435 -3.63 0.44 23.32
C ALA A 435 -4.39 -0.20 24.48
N GLY A 436 -4.64 -1.50 24.41
CA GLY A 436 -5.31 -2.23 25.47
C GLY A 436 -4.58 -2.13 26.81
N GLY A 437 -3.25 -2.31 26.80
CA GLY A 437 -2.42 -2.18 28.00
C GLY A 437 -2.41 -0.77 28.58
N LEU A 438 -2.33 0.27 27.73
CA LEU A 438 -2.38 1.66 28.17
C LEU A 438 -3.79 2.05 28.66
N LYS A 439 -4.86 1.63 27.97
CA LYS A 439 -6.24 1.88 28.39
C LYS A 439 -6.52 1.30 29.77
N GLN A 440 -6.09 0.07 30.03
CA GLN A 440 -6.29 -0.60 31.34
C GLN A 440 -5.52 0.07 32.46
N ARG A 441 -4.28 0.54 32.23
CA ARG A 441 -3.43 1.09 33.28
C ARG A 441 -3.64 2.59 33.51
N LEU A 442 -3.84 3.35 32.45
CA LEU A 442 -3.84 4.82 32.48
C LEU A 442 -5.21 5.43 32.18
N GLY A 443 -6.17 4.62 31.71
CA GLY A 443 -7.45 5.09 31.22
C GLY A 443 -7.36 5.62 29.77
N TYR A 444 -8.53 5.77 29.12
CA TYR A 444 -8.64 6.12 27.69
C TYR A 444 -8.03 7.48 27.35
N GLY A 445 -8.22 8.50 28.19
CA GLY A 445 -7.69 9.84 27.96
C GLY A 445 -6.17 9.90 27.96
N ASN A 446 -5.53 9.31 28.98
CA ASN A 446 -4.07 9.29 29.09
C ASN A 446 -3.41 8.37 28.05
N MET A 447 -4.07 7.28 27.64
CA MET A 447 -3.64 6.47 26.51
C MET A 447 -3.53 7.33 25.24
N ASN A 448 -4.57 8.10 24.93
CA ASN A 448 -4.56 8.99 23.75
C ASN A 448 -3.49 10.10 23.87
N LEU A 449 -3.21 10.62 25.07
CA LEU A 449 -2.13 11.57 25.29
C LEU A 449 -0.76 10.95 24.95
N VAL A 450 -0.48 9.72 25.36
CA VAL A 450 0.76 9.01 25.02
C VAL A 450 0.89 8.84 23.50
N LEU A 451 -0.19 8.43 22.82
CA LEU A 451 -0.20 8.28 21.38
C LEU A 451 0.02 9.62 20.65
N ALA A 452 -0.57 10.71 21.16
CA ALA A 452 -0.36 12.05 20.63
C ALA A 452 1.11 12.51 20.77
N MET A 453 1.77 12.19 21.88
CA MET A 453 3.21 12.48 22.06
C MET A 453 4.08 11.69 21.07
N ILE A 454 3.78 10.42 20.86
CA ILE A 454 4.48 9.58 19.86
C ILE A 454 4.30 10.18 18.46
N SER A 455 3.07 10.57 18.11
CA SER A 455 2.77 11.20 16.79
C SER A 455 3.49 12.53 16.62
N LEU A 456 3.53 13.36 17.65
CA LEU A 456 4.24 14.64 17.63
C LEU A 456 5.75 14.45 17.43
N THR A 457 6.35 13.50 18.15
CA THR A 457 7.77 13.16 17.96
C THR A 457 8.05 12.70 16.54
N THR A 458 7.18 11.86 15.99
CA THR A 458 7.29 11.39 14.59
C THR A 458 7.16 12.56 13.61
N ALA A 459 6.24 13.49 13.83
CA ALA A 459 6.09 14.69 13.00
C ALA A 459 7.35 15.57 12.99
N VAL A 460 8.02 15.72 14.13
CA VAL A 460 9.31 16.44 14.22
C VAL A 460 10.39 15.73 13.39
N LEU A 461 10.49 14.41 13.50
CA LEU A 461 11.44 13.62 12.69
C LEU A 461 11.16 13.73 11.18
N CYS A 462 9.88 13.72 10.79
CA CYS A 462 9.47 13.94 9.41
C CYS A 462 9.92 15.32 8.91
N PHE A 463 9.71 16.36 9.70
CA PHE A 463 10.11 17.72 9.34
C PHE A 463 11.63 17.86 9.14
N VAL A 464 12.40 17.10 9.90
CA VAL A 464 13.88 17.13 9.82
C VAL A 464 14.41 16.33 8.63
N TRP A 465 13.84 15.16 8.34
CA TRP A 465 14.45 14.20 7.43
C TRP A 465 13.69 13.97 6.12
N LEU A 466 12.35 14.12 6.07
CA LEU A 466 11.56 13.88 4.85
C LEU A 466 11.56 15.09 3.91
N GLY A 467 11.55 14.82 2.60
CA GLY A 467 11.42 15.85 1.57
C GLY A 467 12.71 16.60 1.21
N GLY A 468 13.86 16.21 1.74
CA GLY A 468 15.15 16.90 1.52
C GLY A 468 15.19 18.30 2.17
N LYS A 469 16.21 19.10 1.84
CA LYS A 469 16.33 20.45 2.41
C LYS A 469 15.17 21.35 1.95
N PRO A 470 14.39 21.96 2.86
CA PRO A 470 13.30 22.84 2.49
C PRO A 470 13.79 23.99 1.60
N ARG A 471 13.13 24.24 0.48
CA ARG A 471 13.52 25.27 -0.51
C ARG A 471 13.67 26.68 0.08
N PHE A 472 12.98 26.99 1.17
CA PHE A 472 13.10 28.29 1.86
C PHE A 472 14.42 28.42 2.66
N LEU A 473 15.07 27.32 3.08
CA LEU A 473 16.39 27.34 3.71
C LEU A 473 17.54 27.38 2.68
N ALA A 474 17.26 26.95 1.45
CA ALA A 474 18.22 27.04 0.35
C ALA A 474 18.38 28.48 -0.21
N ARG A 475 17.48 29.40 0.11
CA ARG A 475 17.43 30.79 -0.43
C ARG A 475 18.24 31.80 0.36
N GLN A 476 18.96 31.42 1.42
CA GLN A 476 19.73 32.33 2.26
C GLN A 476 21.26 32.27 2.04
N ARG A 477 21.72 31.84 0.87
CA ARG A 477 23.14 32.01 0.50
C ARG A 477 23.23 32.67 -0.89
N TYR A 478 22.84 33.93 -0.94
CA TYR A 478 23.30 34.90 -1.94
C TYR A 478 23.63 36.19 -1.25
#